data_22dcb663f55cee412d27b63c024de1a7
#
_entry.id   22dcb663f55cee412d27b63c024de1a7
#
_cell.length_a   1.000
_cell.length_b   1.000
_cell.length_c   1.000
_cell.angle_alpha   90.00
_cell.angle_beta   90.00
_cell.angle_gamma   90.00
#
_symmetry.space_group_name_H-M   'P 1'
#
loop_
_entity.id
_entity.type
_entity.pdbx_description
1 polymer ?
#
loop_
_entity_poly.entity_id
_entity_poly.type
_entity_poly.pdbx_seq_one_letter_code
_entity_poly.pdbx_strand_id
1 'polypeptide(L)'
;DEQRATYLEPFMRGEIRFSISISEPQAGSDAANTRTRAVRDGDGWVLRGQKLWCSGASARNVVIAMLVRSDAEAKKHAGLSVFLIPNDSPGLDIRRLPTMARRATGTTEIFVDDARVGSHQLLGEAGKGWSIITDHLELERIAVSAGYVGNAQQAVDDALRYAHDRIQFDQPIVNFQVIRHMLADMQTQVDAARLLVY
;
A
#
# COMPACT_ATOMS: atom_id res chain seq x y z
N ASP A 1 -10.64 20.14 -9.32
CA ASP A 1 -11.26 20.61 -8.05
C ASP A 1 -12.34 19.63 -7.54
N GLU A 2 -13.15 19.01 -8.43
CA GLU A 2 -14.19 18.04 -8.05
C GLU A 2 -13.62 16.83 -7.29
N GLN A 3 -12.54 16.20 -7.78
CA GLN A 3 -11.91 15.06 -7.11
C GLN A 3 -11.33 15.42 -5.74
N ARG A 4 -10.85 16.65 -5.56
CA ARG A 4 -10.34 17.13 -4.25
C ARG A 4 -11.49 17.20 -3.24
N ALA A 5 -12.61 17.75 -3.62
CA ALA A 5 -13.79 17.82 -2.75
C ALA A 5 -14.38 16.42 -2.47
N THR A 6 -14.45 15.56 -3.49
CA THR A 6 -15.05 14.23 -3.37
C THR A 6 -14.17 13.25 -2.57
N TYR A 7 -12.84 13.32 -2.69
CA TYR A 7 -11.94 12.31 -2.14
C TYR A 7 -10.96 12.88 -1.12
N LEU A 8 -10.29 14.00 -1.39
CA LEU A 8 -9.22 14.49 -0.53
C LEU A 8 -9.76 15.08 0.78
N GLU A 9 -10.82 15.88 0.70
CA GLU A 9 -11.40 16.49 1.90
C GLU A 9 -12.00 15.45 2.86
N PRO A 10 -12.82 14.46 2.41
CA PRO A 10 -13.28 13.38 3.30
C PRO A 10 -12.14 12.51 3.84
N PHE A 11 -11.08 12.29 3.04
CA PHE A 11 -9.90 11.58 3.52
C PHE A 11 -9.20 12.34 4.66
N MET A 12 -9.01 13.64 4.52
CA MET A 12 -8.39 14.48 5.57
C MET A 12 -9.23 14.53 6.86
N ARG A 13 -10.56 14.33 6.76
CA ARG A 13 -11.45 14.21 7.93
C ARG A 13 -11.53 12.79 8.47
N GLY A 14 -10.88 11.80 7.85
CA GLY A 14 -10.91 10.39 8.25
C GLY A 14 -12.22 9.67 7.91
N GLU A 15 -13.06 10.25 7.07
CA GLU A 15 -14.36 9.69 6.66
C GLU A 15 -14.21 8.57 5.64
N ILE A 16 -13.19 8.67 4.78
CA ILE A 16 -12.81 7.64 3.83
C ILE A 16 -11.35 7.22 4.00
N ARG A 17 -10.98 6.11 3.36
CA ARG A 17 -9.61 5.59 3.28
C ARG A 17 -9.27 5.27 1.84
N PHE A 18 -7.99 5.27 1.52
CA PHE A 18 -7.52 4.77 0.23
C PHE A 18 -6.92 3.37 0.35
N SER A 19 -7.16 2.56 -0.68
CA SER A 19 -6.46 1.30 -0.93
C SER A 19 -5.87 1.36 -2.33
N ILE A 20 -4.65 0.86 -2.48
CA ILE A 20 -4.01 0.81 -3.80
C ILE A 20 -4.14 -0.58 -4.40
N SER A 21 -4.41 -0.65 -5.70
CA SER A 21 -4.70 -1.89 -6.41
C SER A 21 -3.91 -1.95 -7.73
N ILE A 22 -2.68 -2.46 -7.65
CA ILE A 22 -1.73 -2.55 -8.77
C ILE A 22 -1.60 -4.00 -9.23
N SER A 23 -1.19 -4.89 -8.30
CA SER A 23 -0.82 -6.27 -8.60
C SER A 23 -1.98 -7.12 -9.11
N GLU A 24 -1.65 -8.09 -9.95
CA GLU A 24 -2.54 -9.11 -10.47
C GLU A 24 -1.90 -10.51 -10.28
N PRO A 25 -2.63 -11.61 -10.41
CA PRO A 25 -2.06 -12.96 -10.27
C PRO A 25 -0.81 -13.20 -11.14
N GLN A 26 -0.76 -12.61 -12.34
CA GLN A 26 0.36 -12.73 -13.27
C GLN A 26 1.29 -11.50 -13.33
N ALA A 27 0.95 -10.40 -12.64
CA ALA A 27 1.68 -9.14 -12.71
C ALA A 27 1.96 -8.60 -11.30
N GLY A 28 3.12 -8.94 -10.76
CA GLY A 28 3.67 -8.42 -9.51
C GLY A 28 4.82 -7.46 -9.78
N SER A 29 6.06 -7.95 -9.88
CA SER A 29 7.23 -7.12 -10.22
C SER A 29 7.11 -6.46 -11.59
N ASP A 30 6.48 -7.14 -12.56
CA ASP A 30 6.13 -6.57 -13.85
C ASP A 30 4.72 -5.95 -13.84
N ALA A 31 4.51 -4.95 -12.98
CA ALA A 31 3.21 -4.31 -12.77
C ALA A 31 2.65 -3.64 -14.04
N ALA A 32 3.53 -3.22 -14.95
CA ALA A 32 3.12 -2.66 -16.24
C ALA A 32 2.48 -3.70 -17.18
N ASN A 33 2.57 -5.00 -16.88
CA ASN A 33 1.91 -6.08 -17.60
C ASN A 33 0.48 -6.34 -17.09
N THR A 34 -0.15 -5.33 -16.52
CA THR A 34 -1.53 -5.36 -16.05
C THR A 34 -2.49 -5.73 -17.17
N ARG A 35 -3.43 -6.65 -16.89
CA ARG A 35 -4.45 -7.15 -17.82
C ARG A 35 -5.87 -6.73 -17.46
N THR A 36 -6.11 -6.23 -16.27
CA THR A 36 -7.36 -5.57 -15.92
C THR A 36 -7.59 -4.43 -16.90
N ARG A 37 -8.68 -4.50 -17.66
CA ARG A 37 -8.97 -3.58 -18.75
C ARG A 37 -10.01 -2.55 -18.36
N ALA A 38 -9.89 -1.35 -18.93
CA ALA A 38 -10.95 -0.34 -18.96
C ALA A 38 -11.25 -0.03 -20.42
N VAL A 39 -12.51 -0.24 -20.80
CA VAL A 39 -13.00 0.03 -22.16
C VAL A 39 -13.95 1.21 -22.10
N ARG A 40 -13.83 2.17 -23.03
CA ARG A 40 -14.75 3.31 -23.14
C ARG A 40 -16.19 2.82 -23.37
N ASP A 41 -17.13 3.42 -22.62
CA ASP A 41 -18.56 3.19 -22.76
C ASP A 41 -19.29 4.53 -22.56
N GLY A 42 -19.63 5.19 -23.65
CA GLY A 42 -20.15 6.55 -23.64
C GLY A 42 -19.12 7.55 -23.07
N ASP A 43 -19.53 8.29 -22.06
CA ASP A 43 -18.71 9.26 -21.32
C ASP A 43 -17.88 8.63 -20.17
N GLY A 44 -18.12 7.33 -19.90
CA GLY A 44 -17.45 6.57 -18.85
C GLY A 44 -16.59 5.41 -19.37
N TRP A 45 -16.41 4.43 -18.49
CA TRP A 45 -15.60 3.23 -18.74
C TRP A 45 -16.24 2.01 -18.10
N VAL A 46 -16.01 0.85 -18.70
CA VAL A 46 -16.34 -0.48 -18.13
C VAL A 46 -15.05 -1.20 -17.84
N LEU A 47 -14.88 -1.66 -16.59
CA LEU A 47 -13.69 -2.34 -16.11
C LEU A 47 -13.96 -3.82 -15.97
N ARG A 48 -12.97 -4.65 -16.37
CA ARG A 48 -12.97 -6.11 -16.22
C ARG A 48 -11.57 -6.62 -15.87
N GLY A 49 -11.47 -7.56 -14.94
CA GLY A 49 -10.21 -8.22 -14.58
C GLY A 49 -10.16 -8.72 -13.15
N GLN A 50 -8.95 -8.87 -12.64
CA GLN A 50 -8.71 -9.33 -11.27
C GLN A 50 -7.49 -8.63 -10.69
N LYS A 51 -7.60 -8.22 -9.45
CA LYS A 51 -6.50 -7.63 -8.67
C LYS A 51 -6.18 -8.48 -7.46
N LEU A 52 -4.94 -8.42 -7.01
CA LEU A 52 -4.44 -9.23 -5.92
C LEU A 52 -3.58 -8.39 -4.94
N TRP A 53 -3.58 -8.78 -3.68
CA TRP A 53 -2.81 -8.17 -2.59
C TRP A 53 -3.23 -6.74 -2.24
N CYS A 54 -4.51 -6.38 -2.45
CA CYS A 54 -5.02 -5.07 -2.10
C CYS A 54 -5.26 -4.97 -0.59
N SER A 55 -4.40 -4.23 0.11
CA SER A 55 -4.51 -4.08 1.57
C SER A 55 -5.66 -3.15 1.94
N GLY A 56 -6.53 -3.61 2.84
CA GLY A 56 -7.60 -2.79 3.42
C GLY A 56 -8.81 -2.54 2.51
N ALA A 57 -8.84 -3.06 1.28
CA ALA A 57 -9.93 -2.77 0.34
C ALA A 57 -11.31 -3.25 0.81
N SER A 58 -11.38 -4.24 1.71
CA SER A 58 -12.64 -4.72 2.30
C SER A 58 -13.13 -3.93 3.53
N ALA A 59 -12.43 -2.89 3.95
CA ALA A 59 -12.86 -2.04 5.05
C ALA A 59 -14.01 -1.12 4.62
N ARG A 60 -14.68 -0.48 5.57
CA ARG A 60 -15.76 0.48 5.29
C ARG A 60 -15.19 1.77 4.70
N ASN A 61 -15.93 2.37 3.76
CA ASN A 61 -15.62 3.67 3.17
C ASN A 61 -14.21 3.73 2.53
N VAL A 62 -13.89 2.75 1.71
CA VAL A 62 -12.60 2.71 1.00
C VAL A 62 -12.78 3.13 -0.45
N VAL A 63 -11.89 4.00 -0.91
CA VAL A 63 -11.72 4.31 -2.33
C VAL A 63 -10.48 3.56 -2.83
N ILE A 64 -10.65 2.76 -3.86
CA ILE A 64 -9.60 1.94 -4.46
C ILE A 64 -8.97 2.71 -5.62
N ALA A 65 -7.69 3.06 -5.50
CA ALA A 65 -6.89 3.57 -6.61
C ALA A 65 -6.41 2.37 -7.44
N MET A 66 -7.11 2.07 -8.54
CA MET A 66 -6.92 0.86 -9.34
C MET A 66 -6.18 1.17 -10.64
N LEU A 67 -5.02 0.54 -10.84
CA LEU A 67 -4.27 0.59 -12.10
C LEU A 67 -4.88 -0.38 -13.11
N VAL A 68 -5.19 0.10 -14.31
CA VAL A 68 -5.82 -0.69 -15.37
C VAL A 68 -5.21 -0.40 -16.73
N ARG A 69 -5.40 -1.30 -17.69
CA ARG A 69 -5.08 -1.13 -19.11
C ARG A 69 -6.25 -0.43 -19.82
N SER A 70 -6.08 0.84 -20.13
CA SER A 70 -7.09 1.64 -20.85
C SER A 70 -6.86 1.75 -22.35
N ASP A 71 -5.65 1.41 -22.82
CA ASP A 71 -5.30 1.31 -24.23
C ASP A 71 -4.43 0.05 -24.44
N ALA A 72 -4.99 -0.93 -25.16
CA ALA A 72 -4.34 -2.21 -25.42
C ALA A 72 -3.25 -2.13 -26.50
N GLU A 73 -3.34 -1.15 -27.40
CA GLU A 73 -2.41 -0.97 -28.53
C GLU A 73 -1.21 -0.09 -28.16
N ALA A 74 -1.32 0.67 -27.06
CA ALA A 74 -0.23 1.52 -26.61
C ALA A 74 0.96 0.71 -26.07
N LYS A 75 2.15 1.31 -26.13
CA LYS A 75 3.36 0.76 -25.49
C LYS A 75 3.09 0.49 -24.01
N LYS A 76 3.75 -0.52 -23.47
CA LYS A 76 3.56 -1.13 -22.14
C LYS A 76 3.19 -0.15 -21.03
N HIS A 77 3.89 0.97 -20.87
CA HIS A 77 3.64 1.96 -19.82
C HIS A 77 2.63 3.06 -20.22
N ALA A 78 2.49 3.33 -21.52
CA ALA A 78 1.67 4.45 -22.02
C ALA A 78 0.16 4.16 -22.05
N GLY A 79 -0.25 2.90 -22.01
CA GLY A 79 -1.66 2.51 -22.07
C GLY A 79 -2.31 2.26 -20.70
N LEU A 80 -1.72 2.74 -19.62
CA LEU A 80 -2.18 2.51 -18.26
C LEU A 80 -2.88 3.75 -17.69
N SER A 81 -3.97 3.53 -16.96
CA SER A 81 -4.74 4.58 -16.27
C SER A 81 -5.03 4.17 -14.83
N VAL A 82 -5.28 5.14 -13.97
CA VAL A 82 -5.70 4.91 -12.58
C VAL A 82 -7.12 5.44 -12.39
N PHE A 83 -7.99 4.62 -11.82
CA PHE A 83 -9.33 5.02 -11.44
C PHE A 83 -9.52 4.99 -9.93
N LEU A 84 -10.26 5.96 -9.39
CA LEU A 84 -10.67 6.03 -7.99
C LEU A 84 -12.07 5.43 -7.86
N ILE A 85 -12.16 4.22 -7.29
CA ILE A 85 -13.39 3.42 -7.28
C ILE A 85 -13.80 3.16 -5.83
N PRO A 86 -14.98 3.62 -5.38
CA PRO A 86 -15.53 3.20 -4.09
C PRO A 86 -15.64 1.67 -4.01
N ASN A 87 -15.27 1.10 -2.89
CA ASN A 87 -15.21 -0.36 -2.76
C ASN A 87 -16.58 -1.06 -2.72
N ASP A 88 -17.65 -0.30 -2.59
CA ASP A 88 -19.04 -0.75 -2.68
C ASP A 88 -19.63 -0.59 -4.09
N SER A 89 -18.82 -0.21 -5.09
CA SER A 89 -19.26 -0.05 -6.47
C SER A 89 -19.75 -1.38 -7.06
N PRO A 90 -20.90 -1.38 -7.78
CA PRO A 90 -21.37 -2.57 -8.49
C PRO A 90 -20.30 -3.11 -9.44
N GLY A 91 -20.20 -4.46 -9.51
CA GLY A 91 -19.22 -5.14 -10.34
C GLY A 91 -17.88 -5.40 -9.63
N LEU A 92 -17.71 -5.04 -8.34
CA LEU A 92 -16.57 -5.42 -7.52
C LEU A 92 -16.96 -6.55 -6.56
N ASP A 93 -16.23 -7.67 -6.60
CA ASP A 93 -16.26 -8.73 -5.59
C ASP A 93 -14.92 -8.76 -4.86
N ILE A 94 -14.93 -8.31 -3.60
CA ILE A 94 -13.72 -8.12 -2.78
C ILE A 94 -13.67 -9.21 -1.72
N ARG A 95 -12.67 -10.09 -1.83
CA ARG A 95 -12.50 -11.24 -0.94
C ARG A 95 -11.24 -11.13 -0.12
N ARG A 96 -11.35 -11.39 1.18
CA ARG A 96 -10.18 -11.43 2.07
C ARG A 96 -9.37 -12.70 1.86
N LEU A 97 -8.05 -12.54 1.80
CA LEU A 97 -7.10 -13.64 1.73
C LEU A 97 -6.64 -14.05 3.13
N PRO A 98 -6.47 -15.36 3.41
CA PRO A 98 -5.92 -15.85 4.66
C PRO A 98 -4.40 -15.63 4.69
N THR A 99 -3.96 -14.46 5.08
CA THR A 99 -2.54 -14.12 5.15
C THR A 99 -1.96 -14.33 6.55
N MET A 100 -0.67 -14.63 6.65
CA MET A 100 0.04 -14.79 7.91
C MET A 100 0.10 -13.49 8.71
N ALA A 101 0.35 -12.36 8.03
CA ALA A 101 0.45 -11.04 8.62
C ALA A 101 -0.68 -10.11 8.15
N ARG A 102 -0.78 -8.92 8.76
CA ARG A 102 -1.76 -7.87 8.42
C ARG A 102 -3.23 -8.32 8.53
N ARG A 103 -3.55 -9.24 9.40
CA ARG A 103 -4.91 -9.76 9.57
C ARG A 103 -5.92 -8.70 9.98
N ALA A 104 -5.52 -7.72 10.76
CA ALA A 104 -6.40 -6.62 11.19
C ALA A 104 -6.82 -5.72 10.01
N THR A 105 -5.87 -5.29 9.21
CA THR A 105 -6.13 -4.50 7.99
C THR A 105 -6.82 -5.33 6.91
N GLY A 106 -6.42 -6.59 6.78
CA GLY A 106 -6.87 -7.51 5.73
C GLY A 106 -6.17 -7.24 4.40
N THR A 107 -5.76 -8.32 3.76
CA THR A 107 -5.29 -8.31 2.37
C THR A 107 -6.37 -8.95 1.52
N THR A 108 -6.63 -8.43 0.35
CA THR A 108 -7.74 -8.88 -0.49
C THR A 108 -7.31 -9.21 -1.91
N GLU A 109 -8.11 -10.04 -2.56
CA GLU A 109 -8.26 -10.09 -4.01
C GLU A 109 -9.54 -9.36 -4.41
N ILE A 110 -9.57 -8.83 -5.63
CA ILE A 110 -10.72 -8.09 -6.17
C ILE A 110 -11.01 -8.64 -7.56
N PHE A 111 -12.18 -9.21 -7.73
CA PHE A 111 -12.71 -9.55 -9.05
C PHE A 111 -13.50 -8.34 -9.56
N VAL A 112 -13.25 -7.98 -10.82
CA VAL A 112 -13.87 -6.83 -11.47
C VAL A 112 -14.67 -7.36 -12.65
N ASP A 113 -15.99 -7.32 -12.54
CA ASP A 113 -16.93 -7.81 -13.55
C ASP A 113 -17.88 -6.69 -13.96
N ASP A 114 -17.58 -6.10 -15.11
CA ASP A 114 -18.35 -4.98 -15.69
C ASP A 114 -18.57 -3.78 -14.75
N ALA A 115 -17.56 -3.49 -13.90
CA ALA A 115 -17.62 -2.33 -13.04
C ALA A 115 -17.63 -1.04 -13.87
N ARG A 116 -18.73 -0.25 -13.75
CA ARG A 116 -18.90 1.00 -14.48
C ARG A 116 -18.35 2.16 -13.67
N VAL A 117 -17.50 2.97 -14.30
CA VAL A 117 -16.92 4.17 -13.70
C VAL A 117 -17.09 5.38 -14.61
N GLY A 118 -17.40 6.53 -14.03
CA GLY A 118 -17.50 7.78 -14.76
C GLY A 118 -16.14 8.41 -15.04
N SER A 119 -16.11 9.35 -15.99
CA SER A 119 -14.87 10.08 -16.33
C SER A 119 -14.29 10.86 -15.14
N HIS A 120 -15.14 11.31 -14.21
CA HIS A 120 -14.72 12.00 -12.98
C HIS A 120 -13.91 11.12 -12.01
N GLN A 121 -13.99 9.79 -12.17
CA GLN A 121 -13.22 8.83 -11.36
C GLN A 121 -11.82 8.54 -11.95
N LEU A 122 -11.52 8.98 -13.16
CA LEU A 122 -10.19 8.87 -13.75
C LEU A 122 -9.23 9.83 -13.03
N LEU A 123 -8.18 9.29 -12.42
CA LEU A 123 -7.14 10.09 -11.78
C LEU A 123 -6.13 10.57 -12.83
N GLY A 124 -6.05 11.88 -13.01
CA GLY A 124 -5.22 12.50 -14.05
C GLY A 124 -5.76 12.25 -15.46
N GLU A 125 -4.90 11.91 -16.40
CA GLU A 125 -5.22 11.69 -17.80
C GLU A 125 -5.18 10.20 -18.17
N ALA A 126 -6.02 9.79 -19.13
CA ALA A 126 -5.98 8.44 -19.67
C ALA A 126 -4.60 8.15 -20.30
N GLY A 127 -4.05 6.97 -20.01
CA GLY A 127 -2.72 6.57 -20.47
C GLY A 127 -1.55 7.11 -19.64
N LYS A 128 -1.80 7.95 -18.62
CA LYS A 128 -0.77 8.50 -17.74
C LYS A 128 -0.69 7.84 -16.36
N GLY A 129 -1.41 6.74 -16.15
CA GLY A 129 -1.47 6.05 -14.87
C GLY A 129 -0.13 5.50 -14.38
N TRP A 130 0.80 5.17 -15.29
CA TRP A 130 2.11 4.67 -14.89
C TRP A 130 2.92 5.70 -14.10
N SER A 131 2.99 6.95 -14.55
CA SER A 131 3.71 8.01 -13.83
C SER A 131 3.09 8.25 -12.45
N ILE A 132 1.75 8.26 -12.34
CA ILE A 132 1.05 8.42 -11.06
C ILE A 132 1.46 7.32 -10.07
N ILE A 133 1.52 6.07 -10.54
CA ILE A 133 1.89 4.93 -9.67
C ILE A 133 3.38 4.99 -9.30
N THR A 134 4.28 5.34 -10.22
CA THR A 134 5.72 5.41 -9.91
C THR A 134 6.04 6.51 -8.91
N ASP A 135 5.45 7.69 -9.07
CA ASP A 135 5.60 8.81 -8.12
C ASP A 135 5.12 8.41 -6.71
N HIS A 136 3.98 7.71 -6.63
CA HIS A 136 3.48 7.18 -5.36
C HIS A 136 4.44 6.15 -4.75
N LEU A 137 4.94 5.19 -5.54
CA LEU A 137 5.83 4.12 -5.05
C LEU A 137 7.18 4.66 -4.54
N GLU A 138 7.68 5.76 -5.08
CA GLU A 138 8.89 6.42 -4.56
C GLU A 138 8.67 6.94 -3.14
N LEU A 139 7.57 7.66 -2.92
CA LEU A 139 7.22 8.17 -1.59
C LEU A 139 6.87 7.05 -0.61
N GLU A 140 6.17 6.01 -1.08
CA GLU A 140 5.81 4.86 -0.25
C GLU A 140 7.03 4.13 0.30
N ARG A 141 8.07 3.93 -0.50
CA ARG A 141 9.32 3.30 -0.04
C ARG A 141 9.93 4.03 1.14
N ILE A 142 9.96 5.36 1.09
CA ILE A 142 10.50 6.19 2.19
C ILE A 142 9.60 6.07 3.42
N ALA A 143 8.29 6.23 3.26
CA ALA A 143 7.33 6.19 4.36
C ALA A 143 7.31 4.82 5.07
N VAL A 144 7.32 3.72 4.30
CA VAL A 144 7.37 2.36 4.85
C VAL A 144 8.69 2.11 5.57
N SER A 145 9.81 2.55 5.00
CA SER A 145 11.14 2.41 5.64
C SER A 145 11.21 3.19 6.96
N ALA A 146 10.68 4.41 7.00
CA ALA A 146 10.59 5.19 8.23
C ALA A 146 9.79 4.48 9.33
N GLY A 147 8.67 3.84 8.95
CA GLY A 147 7.86 3.03 9.87
C GLY A 147 8.64 1.86 10.47
N TYR A 148 9.42 1.15 9.65
CA TYR A 148 10.26 0.04 10.13
C TYR A 148 11.43 0.51 11.02
N VAL A 149 12.02 1.67 10.73
CA VAL A 149 13.03 2.28 11.63
C VAL A 149 12.42 2.58 13.00
N GLY A 150 11.19 3.11 13.03
CA GLY A 150 10.47 3.33 14.29
C GLY A 150 10.20 2.03 15.07
N ASN A 151 9.77 0.97 14.39
CA ASN A 151 9.57 -0.34 15.01
C ASN A 151 10.88 -0.94 15.55
N ALA A 152 11.98 -0.80 14.80
CA ALA A 152 13.29 -1.27 15.24
C ALA A 152 13.78 -0.52 16.47
N GLN A 153 13.59 0.82 16.53
CA GLN A 153 13.93 1.60 17.73
C GLN A 153 13.14 1.14 18.94
N GLN A 154 11.83 0.94 18.79
CA GLN A 154 11.00 0.44 19.89
C GLN A 154 11.49 -0.93 20.42
N ALA A 155 11.91 -1.81 19.51
CA ALA A 155 12.47 -3.11 19.90
C ALA A 155 13.78 -2.98 20.70
N VAL A 156 14.65 -2.02 20.34
CA VAL A 156 15.88 -1.71 21.09
C VAL A 156 15.55 -1.17 22.48
N ASP A 157 14.60 -0.22 22.55
CA ASP A 157 14.18 0.40 23.82
C ASP A 157 13.58 -0.64 24.76
N ASP A 158 12.76 -1.56 24.25
CA ASP A 158 12.16 -2.65 25.04
C ASP A 158 13.23 -3.66 25.50
N ALA A 159 14.17 -4.01 24.64
CA ALA A 159 15.29 -4.90 24.97
C ALA A 159 16.19 -4.28 26.05
N LEU A 160 16.49 -2.99 25.94
CA LEU A 160 17.30 -2.24 26.91
C LEU A 160 16.59 -2.20 28.29
N ARG A 161 15.30 -1.88 28.30
CA ARG A 161 14.49 -1.87 29.53
C ARG A 161 14.49 -3.24 30.19
N TYR A 162 14.19 -4.29 29.42
CA TYR A 162 14.19 -5.65 29.94
C TYR A 162 15.57 -6.05 30.49
N ALA A 163 16.67 -5.67 29.80
CA ALA A 163 18.02 -5.99 30.25
C ALA A 163 18.41 -5.31 31.57
N HIS A 164 17.79 -4.16 31.90
CA HIS A 164 17.94 -3.52 33.20
C HIS A 164 17.09 -4.20 34.30
N ASP A 165 15.90 -4.67 33.96
CA ASP A 165 14.96 -5.24 34.92
C ASP A 165 15.25 -6.70 35.24
N ARG A 166 15.78 -7.46 34.26
CA ARG A 166 16.04 -8.89 34.42
C ARG A 166 17.32 -9.14 35.22
N ILE A 167 17.18 -9.83 36.35
CA ILE A 167 18.30 -10.23 37.22
C ILE A 167 18.71 -11.68 36.91
N GLN A 168 20.00 -11.91 36.72
CA GLN A 168 20.65 -13.23 36.68
C GLN A 168 22.03 -13.11 37.30
N PHE A 169 22.45 -14.12 38.05
CA PHE A 169 23.73 -14.11 38.80
C PHE A 169 23.84 -12.86 39.68
N ASP A 170 22.74 -12.53 40.39
CA ASP A 170 22.61 -11.43 41.35
C ASP A 170 22.83 -10.02 40.75
N GLN A 171 22.72 -9.85 39.46
CA GLN A 171 22.87 -8.56 38.79
C GLN A 171 21.97 -8.44 37.56
N PRO A 172 21.61 -7.20 37.14
CA PRO A 172 20.92 -6.96 35.86
C PRO A 172 21.72 -7.53 34.68
N ILE A 173 21.03 -8.16 33.72
CA ILE A 173 21.71 -8.80 32.60
C ILE A 173 22.41 -7.80 31.68
N VAL A 174 22.05 -6.51 31.71
CA VAL A 174 22.77 -5.43 30.99
C VAL A 174 24.22 -5.33 31.44
N ASN A 175 24.61 -5.81 32.63
CA ASN A 175 25.99 -5.80 33.12
C ASN A 175 26.89 -6.84 32.43
N PHE A 176 26.30 -7.84 31.73
CA PHE A 176 27.08 -8.79 30.97
C PHE A 176 27.54 -8.18 29.64
N GLN A 177 28.85 -8.33 29.37
CA GLN A 177 29.47 -7.72 28.18
C GLN A 177 28.78 -8.13 26.87
N VAL A 178 28.38 -9.39 26.72
CA VAL A 178 27.68 -9.89 25.51
C VAL A 178 26.37 -9.19 25.29
N ILE A 179 25.61 -8.91 26.34
CA ILE A 179 24.32 -8.20 26.25
C ILE A 179 24.55 -6.74 25.84
N ARG A 180 25.55 -6.08 26.42
CA ARG A 180 25.91 -4.70 26.04
C ARG A 180 26.33 -4.59 24.59
N HIS A 181 27.11 -5.55 24.07
CA HIS A 181 27.49 -5.57 22.65
C HIS A 181 26.27 -5.74 21.75
N MET A 182 25.35 -6.67 22.07
CA MET A 182 24.12 -6.85 21.30
C MET A 182 23.29 -5.54 21.25
N LEU A 183 23.11 -4.88 22.37
CA LEU A 183 22.34 -3.61 22.43
C LEU A 183 23.05 -2.50 21.65
N ALA A 184 24.39 -2.39 21.74
CA ALA A 184 25.16 -1.41 20.97
C ALA A 184 25.07 -1.67 19.47
N ASP A 185 25.16 -2.92 19.02
CA ASP A 185 25.03 -3.30 17.62
C ASP A 185 23.63 -2.99 17.09
N MET A 186 22.58 -3.32 17.86
CA MET A 186 21.19 -3.02 17.50
C MET A 186 20.98 -1.51 17.33
N GLN A 187 21.43 -0.69 18.30
CA GLN A 187 21.30 0.76 18.22
C GLN A 187 22.08 1.33 17.03
N THR A 188 23.29 0.86 16.79
CA THR A 188 24.12 1.30 15.65
C THR A 188 23.42 1.02 14.31
N GLN A 189 22.78 -0.15 14.16
CA GLN A 189 22.04 -0.48 12.94
C GLN A 189 20.80 0.39 12.77
N VAL A 190 20.08 0.68 13.85
CA VAL A 190 18.91 1.57 13.81
C VAL A 190 19.33 2.99 13.42
N ASP A 191 20.41 3.52 13.99
CA ASP A 191 20.92 4.85 13.68
C ASP A 191 21.37 4.95 12.22
N ALA A 192 22.10 3.93 11.72
CA ALA A 192 22.52 3.85 10.33
C ALA A 192 21.29 3.81 9.38
N ALA A 193 20.30 2.97 9.69
CA ALA A 193 19.07 2.88 8.90
C ALA A 193 18.29 4.22 8.91
N ARG A 194 18.21 4.89 10.05
CA ARG A 194 17.59 6.21 10.20
C ARG A 194 18.23 7.26 9.31
N LEU A 195 19.56 7.32 9.28
CA LEU A 195 20.31 8.25 8.44
C LEU A 195 20.12 8.00 6.94
N LEU A 196 19.83 6.75 6.54
CA LEU A 196 19.54 6.42 5.14
C LEU A 196 18.12 6.78 4.70
N VAL A 197 17.19 6.91 5.66
CA VAL A 197 15.78 7.25 5.38
C VAL A 197 15.57 8.76 5.36
N TYR A 198 16.26 9.52 6.19
CA TYR A 198 16.15 10.97 6.29
C TYR A 198 17.19 11.68 5.43
#